data_3c867f430d40dc4de51c3d71610fb6e1
#
_entry.id   3c867f430d40dc4de51c3d71610fb6e1
#
_cell.length_a   1.000
_cell.length_b   1.000
_cell.length_c   1.000
_cell.angle_alpha   90.00
_cell.angle_beta   90.00
_cell.angle_gamma   90.00
#
_symmetry.space_group_name_H-M   'P 1'
#
loop_
_entity.id
_entity.type
_entity.pdbx_description
1 polymer ?
#
loop_
_entity_poly.entity_id
_entity_poly.type
_entity_poly.pdbx_seq_one_letter_code
_entity_poly.pdbx_strand_id
1 'polypeptide(L)'
;MSHGCGSKRYNRALGRVRRIHARIAAQRADNIGKLTTWLADNYSDISIEDLNVQGMSHNRRLAKHVLDADFHEFRRQLEYKTARAGTRLHVIDRWYPSSKTCSNCGTVKAKLSLSERVYHCEECGLVIDRDVNAAINIQVAGSAPETLNARGGSGRQTRLECGTMRHPAKREPSGGESRVRLGAGLGNEAMQMTSL
;
A
#
# COMPACT_ATOMS: atom_id res chain seq x y z
N MET A 1 -43.92 23.93 10.13
CA MET A 1 -42.58 24.57 9.86
C MET A 1 -42.21 24.22 8.41
N SER A 2 -42.39 25.17 7.49
CA SER A 2 -42.12 24.99 6.07
C SER A 2 -40.60 24.98 5.84
N HIS A 3 -40.05 23.84 5.52
CA HIS A 3 -38.68 23.79 5.03
C HIS A 3 -38.63 24.54 3.71
N GLY A 4 -38.02 25.72 3.71
CA GLY A 4 -37.90 26.58 2.55
C GLY A 4 -37.18 25.81 1.44
N CYS A 5 -37.94 25.49 0.39
CA CYS A 5 -37.42 24.93 -0.85
C CYS A 5 -36.44 25.96 -1.40
N GLY A 6 -35.14 25.63 -1.42
CA GLY A 6 -34.10 26.54 -1.93
C GLY A 6 -34.44 27.00 -3.35
N SER A 7 -34.03 28.20 -3.72
CA SER A 7 -34.31 28.78 -5.05
C SER A 7 -33.83 27.83 -6.17
N LYS A 8 -34.43 27.92 -7.37
CA LYS A 8 -34.00 27.13 -8.53
C LYS A 8 -32.51 27.26 -8.81
N ARG A 9 -31.92 28.45 -8.56
CA ARG A 9 -30.49 28.71 -8.70
C ARG A 9 -29.67 27.93 -7.67
N TYR A 10 -30.13 27.90 -6.40
CA TYR A 10 -29.51 27.11 -5.32
C TYR A 10 -29.52 25.62 -5.64
N ASN A 11 -30.66 25.07 -6.03
CA ASN A 11 -30.80 23.65 -6.38
C ASN A 11 -29.92 23.24 -7.57
N ARG A 12 -29.77 24.13 -8.56
CA ARG A 12 -28.85 23.92 -9.70
C ARG A 12 -27.40 23.91 -9.24
N ALA A 13 -26.99 24.82 -8.37
CA ALA A 13 -25.66 24.86 -7.80
C ALA A 13 -25.37 23.61 -6.96
N LEU A 14 -26.30 23.21 -6.10
CA LEU A 14 -26.19 21.99 -5.30
C LEU A 14 -26.08 20.73 -6.17
N GLY A 15 -26.82 20.67 -7.27
CA GLY A 15 -26.72 19.58 -8.25
C GLY A 15 -25.35 19.49 -8.93
N ARG A 16 -24.67 20.64 -9.16
CA ARG A 16 -23.28 20.66 -9.66
C ARG A 16 -22.31 20.11 -8.61
N VAL A 17 -22.42 20.57 -7.38
CA VAL A 17 -21.58 20.12 -6.27
C VAL A 17 -21.71 18.61 -6.08
N ARG A 18 -22.95 18.09 -6.02
CA ARG A 18 -23.20 16.65 -5.90
C ARG A 18 -22.56 15.84 -7.02
N ARG A 19 -22.63 16.30 -8.28
CA ARG A 19 -21.96 15.64 -9.41
C ARG A 19 -20.47 15.62 -9.30
N ILE A 20 -19.84 16.71 -8.83
CA ILE A 20 -18.39 16.77 -8.61
C ILE A 20 -17.99 15.77 -7.53
N HIS A 21 -18.69 15.73 -6.40
CA HIS A 21 -18.41 14.78 -5.33
C HIS A 21 -18.57 13.33 -5.80
N ALA A 22 -19.64 13.02 -6.55
CA ALA A 22 -19.84 11.69 -7.11
C ALA A 22 -18.72 11.28 -8.06
N ARG A 23 -18.23 12.19 -8.90
CA ARG A 23 -17.10 11.93 -9.80
C ARG A 23 -15.81 11.66 -9.01
N ILE A 24 -15.51 12.46 -7.98
CA ILE A 24 -14.33 12.26 -7.13
C ILE A 24 -14.42 10.89 -6.43
N ALA A 25 -15.56 10.55 -5.87
CA ALA A 25 -15.76 9.24 -5.23
C ALA A 25 -15.56 8.08 -6.21
N ALA A 26 -16.11 8.18 -7.42
CA ALA A 26 -15.93 7.17 -8.45
C ALA A 26 -14.46 7.02 -8.88
N GLN A 27 -13.72 8.12 -9.03
CA GLN A 27 -12.30 8.08 -9.35
C GLN A 27 -11.47 7.42 -8.23
N ARG A 28 -11.79 7.70 -6.96
CA ARG A 28 -11.12 7.05 -5.82
C ARG A 28 -11.39 5.54 -5.81
N ALA A 29 -12.63 5.14 -5.97
CA ALA A 29 -13.01 3.74 -6.01
C ALA A 29 -12.30 2.99 -7.17
N ASP A 30 -12.21 3.60 -8.35
CA ASP A 30 -11.50 3.05 -9.50
C ASP A 30 -10.00 2.91 -9.23
N ASN A 31 -9.36 3.92 -8.64
CA ASN A 31 -7.94 3.88 -8.29
C ASN A 31 -7.64 2.77 -7.26
N ILE A 32 -8.44 2.68 -6.20
CA ILE A 32 -8.31 1.61 -5.20
C ILE A 32 -8.52 0.26 -5.86
N GLY A 33 -9.54 0.15 -6.72
CA GLY A 33 -9.84 -1.06 -7.47
C GLY A 33 -8.68 -1.55 -8.31
N LYS A 34 -8.06 -0.66 -9.07
CA LYS A 34 -6.89 -0.95 -9.90
C LYS A 34 -5.67 -1.33 -9.08
N LEU A 35 -5.37 -0.55 -8.03
CA LEU A 35 -4.22 -0.80 -7.17
C LEU A 35 -4.32 -2.15 -6.45
N THR A 36 -5.47 -2.45 -5.85
CA THR A 36 -5.66 -3.71 -5.12
C THR A 36 -5.67 -4.94 -6.03
N THR A 37 -6.16 -4.79 -7.28
CA THR A 37 -6.06 -5.85 -8.29
C THR A 37 -4.62 -6.08 -8.67
N TRP A 38 -3.90 -5.00 -9.00
CA TRP A 38 -2.50 -5.08 -9.35
C TRP A 38 -1.65 -5.72 -8.24
N LEU A 39 -1.88 -5.34 -6.99
CA LEU A 39 -1.20 -5.95 -5.85
C LEU A 39 -1.48 -7.45 -5.75
N ALA A 40 -2.74 -7.86 -5.82
CA ALA A 40 -3.13 -9.27 -5.72
C ALA A 40 -2.58 -10.13 -6.86
N ASP A 41 -2.46 -9.56 -8.07
CA ASP A 41 -1.99 -10.29 -9.26
C ASP A 41 -0.46 -10.39 -9.34
N ASN A 42 0.27 -9.44 -8.71
CA ASN A 42 1.73 -9.36 -8.86
C ASN A 42 2.53 -9.85 -7.65
N TYR A 43 1.90 -10.03 -6.49
CA TYR A 43 2.59 -10.45 -5.26
C TYR A 43 1.96 -11.71 -4.67
N SER A 44 2.81 -12.59 -4.15
CA SER A 44 2.39 -13.79 -3.41
C SER A 44 2.07 -13.52 -1.95
N ASP A 45 2.69 -12.47 -1.40
CA ASP A 45 2.56 -12.06 0.00
C ASP A 45 2.42 -10.55 0.11
N ILE A 46 1.42 -10.11 0.84
CA ILE A 46 1.15 -8.69 1.10
C ILE A 46 1.00 -8.50 2.60
N SER A 47 1.76 -7.58 3.19
CA SER A 47 1.66 -7.23 4.60
C SER A 47 1.13 -5.81 4.76
N ILE A 48 0.12 -5.64 5.62
CA ILE A 48 -0.50 -4.34 5.93
C ILE A 48 -0.64 -4.16 7.43
N GLU A 49 -0.68 -2.91 7.91
CA GLU A 49 -1.02 -2.60 9.30
C GLU A 49 -2.54 -2.64 9.55
N ASP A 50 -2.93 -3.08 10.75
CA ASP A 50 -4.30 -2.94 11.25
C ASP A 50 -4.53 -1.50 11.74
N LEU A 51 -4.77 -0.58 10.82
CA LEU A 51 -4.97 0.83 11.14
C LEU A 51 -6.30 1.07 11.86
N ASN A 52 -6.26 1.80 12.99
CA ASN A 52 -7.48 2.30 13.64
C ASN A 52 -8.07 3.50 12.89
N VAL A 53 -8.65 3.23 11.72
CA VAL A 53 -9.24 4.26 10.83
C VAL A 53 -10.31 5.07 11.55
N GLN A 54 -11.13 4.41 12.39
CA GLN A 54 -12.18 5.07 13.15
C GLN A 54 -11.59 6.05 14.17
N GLY A 55 -10.58 5.65 14.93
CA GLY A 55 -9.89 6.53 15.88
C GLY A 55 -9.20 7.71 15.17
N MET A 56 -8.58 7.47 14.02
CA MET A 56 -7.93 8.51 13.22
C MET A 56 -8.95 9.51 12.65
N SER A 57 -10.15 9.09 12.28
CA SER A 57 -11.21 9.96 11.74
C SER A 57 -11.79 10.94 12.80
N HIS A 58 -11.65 10.64 14.10
CA HIS A 58 -12.03 11.56 15.17
C HIS A 58 -11.05 12.73 15.35
N ASN A 59 -9.83 12.62 14.83
CA ASN A 59 -8.86 13.71 14.85
C ASN A 59 -9.19 14.72 13.74
N ARG A 60 -9.70 15.91 14.09
CA ARG A 60 -10.12 16.95 13.14
C ARG A 60 -9.08 17.33 12.10
N ARG A 61 -7.78 17.23 12.44
CA ARG A 61 -6.67 17.57 11.53
C ARG A 61 -6.42 16.47 10.49
N LEU A 62 -6.69 15.21 10.85
CA LEU A 62 -6.43 14.04 10.02
C LEU A 62 -7.69 13.50 9.33
N ALA A 63 -8.87 13.76 9.89
CA ALA A 63 -10.14 13.19 9.45
C ALA A 63 -10.37 13.29 7.93
N LYS A 64 -10.13 14.48 7.36
CA LYS A 64 -10.29 14.68 5.92
C LYS A 64 -9.36 13.77 5.10
N HIS A 65 -8.09 13.71 5.46
CA HIS A 65 -7.09 12.91 4.73
C HIS A 65 -7.34 11.41 4.90
N VAL A 66 -7.73 10.98 6.09
CA VAL A 66 -8.05 9.58 6.39
C VAL A 66 -9.29 9.11 5.62
N LEU A 67 -10.35 9.94 5.59
CA LEU A 67 -11.56 9.66 4.82
C LEU A 67 -11.30 9.74 3.31
N ASP A 68 -10.43 10.64 2.87
CA ASP A 68 -10.05 10.77 1.47
C ASP A 68 -9.20 9.59 0.97
N ALA A 69 -8.39 8.97 1.84
CA ALA A 69 -7.56 7.81 1.51
C ALA A 69 -8.34 6.50 1.46
N ASP A 70 -9.54 6.47 2.06
CA ASP A 70 -10.45 5.31 2.08
C ASP A 70 -9.76 3.97 2.46
N PHE A 71 -8.99 4.00 3.56
CA PHE A 71 -8.23 2.84 4.06
C PHE A 71 -9.10 1.62 4.31
N HIS A 72 -10.36 1.83 4.72
CA HIS A 72 -11.29 0.74 4.96
C HIS A 72 -11.62 -0.01 3.66
N GLU A 73 -11.95 0.72 2.59
CA GLU A 73 -12.27 0.13 1.30
C GLU A 73 -11.04 -0.54 0.66
N PHE A 74 -9.86 0.07 0.82
CA PHE A 74 -8.59 -0.53 0.38
C PHE A 74 -8.36 -1.90 1.05
N ARG A 75 -8.47 -1.98 2.39
CA ARG A 75 -8.34 -3.23 3.13
C ARG A 75 -9.39 -4.25 2.71
N ARG A 76 -10.68 -3.86 2.66
CA ARG A 76 -11.76 -4.73 2.23
C ARG A 76 -11.54 -5.33 0.85
N GLN A 77 -11.02 -4.50 -0.08
CA GLN A 77 -10.72 -4.98 -1.44
C GLN A 77 -9.53 -5.92 -1.46
N LEU A 78 -8.48 -5.66 -0.69
CA LEU A 78 -7.35 -6.59 -0.58
C LEU A 78 -7.80 -7.94 -0.03
N GLU A 79 -8.58 -7.98 1.04
CA GLU A 79 -9.04 -9.22 1.67
C GLU A 79 -9.70 -10.17 0.66
N TYR A 80 -10.69 -9.71 -0.11
CA TYR A 80 -11.38 -10.62 -1.05
C TYR A 80 -10.58 -10.90 -2.34
N LYS A 81 -9.78 -9.94 -2.81
CA LYS A 81 -8.99 -10.13 -4.04
C LYS A 81 -7.80 -11.06 -3.81
N THR A 82 -7.10 -10.91 -2.70
CA THR A 82 -6.00 -11.81 -2.33
C THR A 82 -6.50 -13.23 -2.11
N ALA A 83 -7.64 -13.40 -1.41
CA ALA A 83 -8.26 -14.71 -1.25
C ALA A 83 -8.60 -15.36 -2.60
N ARG A 84 -9.10 -14.59 -3.57
CA ARG A 84 -9.42 -15.09 -4.92
C ARG A 84 -8.16 -15.40 -5.74
N ALA A 85 -7.10 -14.60 -5.60
CA ALA A 85 -5.86 -14.77 -6.34
C ALA A 85 -4.93 -15.84 -5.73
N GLY A 86 -5.22 -16.33 -4.51
CA GLY A 86 -4.34 -17.22 -3.76
C GLY A 86 -3.11 -16.50 -3.18
N THR A 87 -3.15 -15.19 -3.07
CA THR A 87 -2.14 -14.35 -2.42
C THR A 87 -2.36 -14.34 -0.91
N ARG A 88 -1.29 -14.42 -0.14
CA ARG A 88 -1.36 -14.33 1.33
C ARG A 88 -1.42 -12.88 1.77
N LEU A 89 -2.41 -12.54 2.58
CA LEU A 89 -2.54 -11.22 3.18
C LEU A 89 -2.25 -11.32 4.68
N HIS A 90 -1.21 -10.64 5.14
CA HIS A 90 -0.81 -10.56 6.54
C HIS A 90 -1.24 -9.20 7.12
N VAL A 91 -2.03 -9.24 8.17
CA VAL A 91 -2.46 -8.04 8.89
C VAL A 91 -1.67 -7.94 10.19
N ILE A 92 -0.78 -6.96 10.26
CA ILE A 92 0.11 -6.77 11.41
C ILE A 92 -0.59 -5.94 12.47
N ASP A 93 -0.40 -6.35 13.73
CA ASP A 93 -1.00 -5.67 14.89
C ASP A 93 -0.65 -4.17 14.89
N ARG A 94 -1.66 -3.34 15.19
CA ARG A 94 -1.53 -1.87 15.25
C ARG A 94 -0.55 -1.35 16.28
N TRP A 95 -0.22 -2.16 17.28
CA TRP A 95 0.72 -1.82 18.35
C TRP A 95 2.16 -2.21 18.00
N TYR A 96 2.36 -2.90 16.89
CA TYR A 96 3.71 -3.21 16.43
C TYR A 96 4.47 -1.92 16.10
N PRO A 97 5.65 -1.67 16.71
CA PRO A 97 6.36 -0.41 16.59
C PRO A 97 7.12 -0.29 15.26
N SER A 98 6.45 -0.50 14.14
CA SER A 98 7.06 -0.56 12.79
C SER A 98 7.93 0.64 12.47
N SER A 99 7.46 1.86 12.74
CA SER A 99 8.18 3.09 12.45
C SER A 99 9.34 3.39 13.42
N LYS A 100 9.30 2.83 14.64
CA LYS A 100 10.34 3.04 15.68
C LYS A 100 11.43 1.99 15.65
N THR A 101 11.19 0.83 15.06
CA THR A 101 12.14 -0.27 14.97
C THR A 101 13.11 -0.03 13.82
N CYS A 102 14.38 -0.25 14.05
CA CYS A 102 15.40 -0.21 12.99
C CYS A 102 15.27 -1.46 12.10
N SER A 103 15.08 -1.30 10.82
CA SER A 103 14.97 -2.41 9.87
C SER A 103 16.26 -3.21 9.68
N ASN A 104 17.41 -2.66 10.09
CA ASN A 104 18.71 -3.33 9.97
C ASN A 104 19.10 -4.09 11.24
N CYS A 105 19.02 -3.46 12.43
CA CYS A 105 19.50 -4.07 13.68
C CYS A 105 18.38 -4.42 14.68
N GLY A 106 17.14 -4.05 14.42
CA GLY A 106 16.01 -4.35 15.29
C GLY A 106 15.88 -3.46 16.54
N THR A 107 16.80 -2.51 16.78
CA THR A 107 16.73 -1.59 17.93
C THR A 107 15.49 -0.73 17.83
N VAL A 108 14.75 -0.60 18.95
CA VAL A 108 13.52 0.18 19.02
C VAL A 108 13.78 1.53 19.68
N LYS A 109 13.52 2.62 18.99
CA LYS A 109 13.60 3.97 19.56
C LYS A 109 12.50 4.23 20.58
N ALA A 110 12.85 4.81 21.72
CA ALA A 110 11.88 5.20 22.73
C ALA A 110 10.88 6.25 22.21
N LYS A 111 11.38 7.24 21.46
CA LYS A 111 10.59 8.33 20.86
C LYS A 111 10.97 8.52 19.41
N LEU A 112 9.98 8.81 18.57
CA LEU A 112 10.13 9.24 17.19
C LEU A 112 9.13 10.36 16.95
N SER A 113 9.61 11.53 16.50
CA SER A 113 8.75 12.66 16.21
C SER A 113 7.97 12.42 14.90
N LEU A 114 6.72 12.87 14.85
CA LEU A 114 5.92 12.82 13.62
C LEU A 114 6.50 13.70 12.50
N SER A 115 7.31 14.70 12.85
CA SER A 115 7.99 15.58 11.89
C SER A 115 9.24 14.94 11.28
N GLU A 116 9.81 13.91 11.92
CA GLU A 116 10.97 13.21 11.39
C GLU A 116 10.58 12.37 10.17
N ARG A 117 11.11 12.70 9.00
CA ARG A 117 10.91 11.94 7.76
C ARG A 117 12.01 10.94 7.49
N VAL A 118 13.19 11.17 8.03
CA VAL A 118 14.36 10.30 7.91
C VAL A 118 14.59 9.59 9.24
N TYR A 119 14.68 8.28 9.18
CA TYR A 119 15.03 7.45 10.32
C TYR A 119 16.54 7.32 10.43
N HIS A 120 17.11 7.70 11.57
CA HIS A 120 18.51 7.53 11.92
C HIS A 120 18.64 6.51 13.04
N CYS A 121 19.36 5.44 12.84
CA CYS A 121 19.67 4.50 13.93
C CYS A 121 20.98 4.88 14.60
N GLU A 122 20.96 5.12 15.91
CA GLU A 122 22.14 5.46 16.69
C GLU A 122 23.05 4.25 16.94
N GLU A 123 22.48 3.04 16.92
CA GLU A 123 23.21 1.79 17.18
C GLU A 123 24.01 1.28 15.97
N CYS A 124 23.39 1.29 14.78
CA CYS A 124 24.01 0.72 13.58
C CYS A 124 24.31 1.74 12.47
N GLY A 125 23.99 3.01 12.71
CA GLY A 125 24.22 4.10 11.75
C GLY A 125 23.32 4.10 10.52
N LEU A 126 22.26 3.25 10.47
CA LEU A 126 21.32 3.24 9.34
C LEU A 126 20.63 4.59 9.18
N VAL A 127 20.64 5.12 7.96
CA VAL A 127 19.89 6.32 7.56
C VAL A 127 18.99 5.96 6.39
N ILE A 128 17.68 6.05 6.59
CA ILE A 128 16.67 5.63 5.61
C ILE A 128 15.41 6.48 5.75
N ASP A 129 14.58 6.57 4.71
CA ASP A 129 13.24 7.15 4.83
C ASP A 129 12.43 6.38 5.88
N ARG A 130 11.73 7.12 6.77
CA ARG A 130 10.98 6.54 7.89
C ARG A 130 9.87 5.59 7.44
N ASP A 131 9.18 5.93 6.36
CA ASP A 131 8.05 5.14 5.87
C ASP A 131 8.56 3.86 5.16
N VAL A 132 9.71 3.94 4.48
CA VAL A 132 10.40 2.78 3.93
C VAL A 132 10.91 1.85 5.04
N ASN A 133 11.51 2.41 6.12
CA ASN A 133 11.92 1.63 7.28
C ASN A 133 10.74 0.88 7.91
N ALA A 134 9.60 1.56 8.07
CA ALA A 134 8.38 0.95 8.60
C ALA A 134 7.85 -0.16 7.68
N ALA A 135 7.84 0.06 6.36
CA ALA A 135 7.39 -0.93 5.38
C ALA A 135 8.23 -2.22 5.42
N ILE A 136 9.56 -2.11 5.56
CA ILE A 136 10.45 -3.26 5.71
C ILE A 136 10.11 -4.04 7.00
N ASN A 137 9.90 -3.33 8.11
CA ASN A 137 9.56 -3.96 9.37
C ASN A 137 8.20 -4.67 9.32
N ILE A 138 7.20 -4.09 8.68
CA ILE A 138 5.89 -4.68 8.46
C ILE A 138 6.01 -5.95 7.59
N GLN A 139 6.82 -5.90 6.54
CA GLN A 139 7.07 -7.06 5.67
C GLN A 139 7.73 -8.20 6.45
N VAL A 140 8.76 -7.90 7.23
CA VAL A 140 9.46 -8.89 8.07
C VAL A 140 8.51 -9.51 9.09
N ALA A 141 7.68 -8.69 9.77
CA ALA A 141 6.70 -9.16 10.72
C ALA A 141 5.64 -10.07 10.08
N GLY A 142 5.19 -9.77 8.86
CA GLY A 142 4.24 -10.60 8.11
C GLY A 142 4.83 -11.90 7.57
N SER A 143 6.12 -11.94 7.32
CA SER A 143 6.84 -13.13 6.86
C SER A 143 7.25 -14.06 8.02
N ALA A 144 7.17 -13.59 9.26
CA ALA A 144 7.48 -14.40 10.44
C ALA A 144 6.38 -15.47 10.67
N PRO A 145 6.74 -16.69 11.12
CA PRO A 145 5.75 -17.70 11.47
C PRO A 145 4.80 -17.17 12.56
N GLU A 146 3.52 -17.54 12.48
CA GLU A 146 2.41 -17.00 13.31
C GLU A 146 2.66 -17.07 14.83
N THR A 147 3.57 -17.93 15.27
CA THR A 147 3.96 -18.06 16.69
C THR A 147 4.59 -16.81 17.29
N LEU A 148 5.10 -15.87 16.46
CA LEU A 148 5.73 -14.64 16.93
C LEU A 148 4.77 -13.45 17.01
N ASN A 149 3.57 -13.55 16.44
CA ASN A 149 2.57 -12.46 16.43
C ASN A 149 1.65 -12.47 17.67
N ALA A 150 1.69 -13.52 18.49
CA ALA A 150 0.91 -13.64 19.71
C ALA A 150 1.70 -13.13 20.92
N ARG A 151 1.44 -11.91 21.35
CA ARG A 151 1.89 -11.22 22.58
C ARG A 151 3.39 -10.99 22.67
N GLY A 152 3.76 -9.68 22.73
CA GLY A 152 5.06 -9.12 23.05
C GLY A 152 5.95 -9.93 23.99
N GLY A 153 6.63 -10.92 23.45
CA GLY A 153 7.72 -11.63 24.08
C GLY A 153 9.01 -11.09 23.50
N SER A 154 9.91 -10.59 24.36
CA SER A 154 11.27 -10.22 24.05
C SER A 154 12.04 -11.43 23.51
N GLY A 155 11.83 -11.76 22.25
CA GLY A 155 12.58 -12.75 21.52
C GLY A 155 13.82 -12.09 20.89
N ARG A 156 14.98 -12.56 21.32
CA ARG A 156 16.28 -12.26 20.75
C ARG A 156 16.21 -12.51 19.23
N GLN A 157 16.14 -11.45 18.44
CA GLN A 157 16.12 -11.56 16.98
C GLN A 157 17.48 -12.08 16.53
N THR A 158 17.48 -13.28 15.97
CA THR A 158 18.63 -13.78 15.20
C THR A 158 18.82 -12.88 13.98
N ARG A 159 20.02 -12.34 13.84
CA ARG A 159 20.49 -11.56 12.71
C ARG A 159 20.13 -12.26 11.42
N LEU A 160 19.13 -11.75 10.70
CA LEU A 160 18.86 -12.16 9.34
C LEU A 160 19.89 -11.47 8.45
N GLU A 161 20.79 -12.26 7.89
CA GLU A 161 21.70 -11.79 6.85
C GLU A 161 20.87 -11.21 5.70
N CYS A 162 21.19 -9.99 5.31
CA CYS A 162 20.61 -9.30 4.17
C CYS A 162 20.95 -10.08 2.89
N GLY A 163 20.18 -11.12 2.62
CA GLY A 163 20.19 -11.79 1.33
C GLY A 163 19.60 -10.86 0.29
N THR A 164 20.37 -10.61 -0.77
CA THR A 164 20.00 -9.87 -1.96
C THR A 164 18.51 -10.09 -2.30
N MET A 165 17.76 -8.99 -2.36
CA MET A 165 16.37 -8.99 -2.82
C MET A 165 16.28 -9.71 -4.17
N ARG A 166 15.88 -10.97 -4.14
CA ARG A 166 15.40 -11.65 -5.34
C ARG A 166 13.98 -11.18 -5.55
N HIS A 167 13.74 -10.46 -6.63
CA HIS A 167 12.37 -10.20 -7.07
C HIS A 167 11.64 -11.53 -7.14
N PRO A 168 10.43 -11.65 -6.54
CA PRO A 168 9.63 -12.85 -6.70
C PRO A 168 9.40 -13.07 -8.19
N ALA A 169 9.65 -14.29 -8.65
CA ALA A 169 9.52 -14.67 -10.05
C ALA A 169 8.11 -14.31 -10.54
N LYS A 170 8.04 -13.57 -11.64
CA LYS A 170 6.81 -13.33 -12.40
C LYS A 170 6.11 -14.67 -12.63
N ARG A 171 4.89 -14.81 -12.15
CA ARG A 171 4.01 -15.91 -12.57
C ARG A 171 3.78 -15.75 -14.07
N GLU A 172 4.29 -16.67 -14.86
CA GLU A 172 3.94 -16.76 -16.27
C GLU A 172 2.44 -17.08 -16.41
N PRO A 173 1.69 -16.38 -17.28
CA PRO A 173 0.32 -16.76 -17.54
C PRO A 173 0.32 -18.16 -18.18
N SER A 174 -0.42 -19.08 -17.56
CA SER A 174 -0.68 -20.40 -18.10
C SER A 174 -1.21 -20.30 -19.52
N GLY A 175 -0.47 -20.87 -20.47
CA GLY A 175 -0.70 -20.76 -21.89
C GLY A 175 -2.08 -21.21 -22.33
N GLY A 176 -2.78 -20.29 -22.98
CA GLY A 176 -3.84 -20.59 -23.93
C GLY A 176 -3.26 -20.37 -25.33
N GLU A 177 -2.97 -21.46 -26.02
CA GLU A 177 -2.59 -21.40 -27.44
C GLU A 177 -3.72 -20.79 -28.27
N SER A 178 -3.48 -19.62 -28.80
CA SER A 178 -4.22 -19.14 -29.97
C SER A 178 -3.20 -18.84 -31.07
N ARG A 179 -3.06 -19.81 -31.96
CA ARG A 179 -2.34 -19.68 -33.23
C ARG A 179 -2.99 -18.55 -34.06
N VAL A 180 -2.34 -17.42 -34.18
CA VAL A 180 -2.60 -16.50 -35.29
C VAL A 180 -1.34 -16.44 -36.15
N ARG A 181 -1.47 -16.99 -37.37
CA ARG A 181 -0.51 -16.80 -38.45
C ARG A 181 -0.55 -15.35 -38.88
N LEU A 182 0.58 -14.67 -38.89
CA LEU A 182 0.76 -13.46 -39.64
C LEU A 182 2.05 -13.55 -40.47
N GLY A 183 1.85 -13.19 -41.71
CA GLY A 183 2.77 -13.32 -42.80
C GLY A 183 4.02 -12.43 -42.74
N ALA A 184 4.96 -12.80 -43.55
CA ALA A 184 6.24 -12.20 -43.79
C ALA A 184 6.11 -10.78 -44.43
N GLY A 185 7.05 -9.90 -44.10
CA GLY A 185 7.24 -8.63 -44.86
C GLY A 185 8.23 -7.67 -44.19
N LEU A 186 9.50 -7.81 -44.57
CA LEU A 186 10.47 -6.76 -44.98
C LEU A 186 10.67 -5.50 -44.10
N GLY A 187 11.94 -5.21 -43.78
CA GLY A 187 12.43 -3.84 -43.64
C GLY A 187 13.52 -3.64 -42.57
N ASN A 188 14.79 -3.91 -42.97
CA ASN A 188 15.99 -3.35 -42.36
C ASN A 188 15.93 -1.83 -42.45
N GLU A 189 16.24 -1.12 -41.37
CA GLU A 189 17.03 0.12 -41.44
C GLU A 189 17.64 0.45 -40.06
N ALA A 190 18.96 0.37 -40.06
CA ALA A 190 19.83 0.88 -39.02
C ALA A 190 19.83 2.42 -39.09
N MET A 191 19.72 3.10 -37.95
CA MET A 191 20.09 4.48 -37.82
C MET A 191 20.91 4.72 -36.57
N GLN A 192 22.22 4.79 -36.77
CA GLN A 192 23.19 5.40 -35.88
C GLN A 192 22.88 6.90 -35.76
N MET A 193 22.85 7.46 -34.60
CA MET A 193 23.15 8.90 -34.42
C MET A 193 24.08 9.10 -33.25
N THR A 194 25.22 9.61 -33.63
CA THR A 194 26.38 10.10 -32.92
C THR A 194 26.05 11.36 -32.11
N SER A 195 26.80 11.51 -31.03
CA SER A 195 27.05 12.68 -30.17
C SER A 195 26.88 14.08 -30.75
N LEU A 196 26.31 14.96 -29.93
CA LEU A 196 26.89 16.27 -29.57
C LEU A 196 26.31 16.69 -28.22
#